data_312529748891a0e686232794c582c832
#
_entry.id   312529748891a0e686232794c582c832
#
_cell.length_a   1.000
_cell.length_b   1.000
_cell.length_c   1.000
_cell.angle_alpha   90.00
_cell.angle_beta   90.00
_cell.angle_gamma   90.00
#
_symmetry.space_group_name_H-M   'P 1'
#
loop_
_entity.id
_entity.type
_entity.pdbx_description
1 polymer ?
#
loop_
_entity_poly.entity_id
_entity_poly.type
_entity_poly.pdbx_seq_one_letter_code
_entity_poly.pdbx_strand_id
1 'polypeptide(L)'
;MANGFEDIQKFSKTQLDTAAVTSQSFVKGLQAIAAETTDYSKKSLENGSAFLEKLLGVKSLEAAIQLQSEFAKTSYADFVAEATKLGELYSSLAKEAFKPIETAIAQVQASKAQ
;
A
#
# COMPACT_ATOMS: atom_id res chain seq x y z
N MET A 1 26.89 32.34 -13.55
CA MET A 1 26.83 31.00 -14.14
C MET A 1 27.36 29.95 -13.20
N ALA A 2 28.51 30.14 -12.56
CA ALA A 2 29.04 29.22 -11.55
C ALA A 2 28.09 29.09 -10.35
N ASN A 3 27.43 30.18 -9.96
CA ASN A 3 26.49 30.18 -8.83
C ASN A 3 25.27 29.34 -9.09
N GLY A 4 24.76 29.28 -10.32
CA GLY A 4 23.62 28.45 -10.66
C GLY A 4 23.89 26.96 -10.54
N PHE A 5 25.10 26.55 -10.90
CA PHE A 5 25.53 25.14 -10.81
C PHE A 5 25.70 24.71 -9.34
N GLU A 6 26.29 25.57 -8.54
CA GLU A 6 26.44 25.31 -7.10
C GLU A 6 25.08 25.22 -6.40
N ASP A 7 24.15 26.10 -6.76
CA ASP A 7 22.80 26.09 -6.21
C ASP A 7 22.06 24.78 -6.57
N ILE A 8 22.23 24.31 -7.81
CA ILE A 8 21.66 23.04 -8.24
C ILE A 8 22.26 21.88 -7.46
N GLN A 9 23.59 21.89 -7.22
CA GLN A 9 24.25 20.85 -6.43
C GLN A 9 23.75 20.86 -4.97
N LYS A 10 23.61 22.01 -4.35
CA LYS A 10 23.11 22.15 -2.99
C LYS A 10 21.66 21.68 -2.91
N PHE A 11 20.84 22.05 -3.88
CA PHE A 11 19.44 21.63 -3.95
C PHE A 11 19.34 20.12 -4.10
N SER A 12 20.13 19.53 -4.99
CA SER A 12 20.17 18.09 -5.22
C SER A 12 20.60 17.35 -3.97
N LYS A 13 21.61 17.86 -3.26
CA LYS A 13 22.10 17.25 -2.02
C LYS A 13 21.04 17.31 -0.93
N THR A 14 20.38 18.47 -0.76
CA THR A 14 19.29 18.62 0.20
C THR A 14 18.14 17.68 -0.11
N GLN A 15 17.78 17.54 -1.38
CA GLN A 15 16.75 16.59 -1.80
C GLN A 15 17.15 15.15 -1.52
N LEU A 16 18.40 14.79 -1.77
CA LEU A 16 18.90 13.44 -1.49
C LEU A 16 18.85 13.15 0.01
N ASP A 17 19.26 14.09 0.85
CA ASP A 17 19.21 13.95 2.30
C ASP A 17 17.76 13.80 2.78
N THR A 18 16.87 14.64 2.29
CA THR A 18 15.43 14.58 2.60
C THR A 18 14.84 13.26 2.10
N ALA A 19 15.20 12.84 0.89
CA ALA A 19 14.75 11.58 0.32
C ALA A 19 15.26 10.39 1.13
N ALA A 20 16.49 10.44 1.65
CA ALA A 20 17.04 9.37 2.48
C ALA A 20 16.26 9.20 3.79
N VAL A 21 15.92 10.30 4.45
CA VAL A 21 15.10 10.27 5.68
C VAL A 21 13.68 9.80 5.38
N THR A 22 13.09 10.33 4.31
CA THR A 22 11.72 9.96 3.89
C THR A 22 11.69 8.52 3.39
N SER A 23 12.77 8.04 2.74
CA SER A 23 12.79 6.71 2.15
C SER A 23 12.74 5.59 3.19
N GLN A 24 13.18 5.83 4.43
CA GLN A 24 13.04 4.84 5.50
C GLN A 24 11.56 4.60 5.83
N SER A 25 10.78 5.66 6.02
CA SER A 25 9.34 5.56 6.25
C SER A 25 8.62 5.01 5.03
N PHE A 26 9.04 5.41 3.84
CA PHE A 26 8.48 4.93 2.57
C PHE A 26 8.73 3.43 2.41
N VAL A 27 9.97 2.97 2.67
CA VAL A 27 10.32 1.55 2.58
C VAL A 27 9.53 0.74 3.60
N LYS A 28 9.37 1.23 4.82
CA LYS A 28 8.55 0.56 5.84
C LYS A 28 7.09 0.45 5.40
N GLY A 29 6.56 1.51 4.78
CA GLY A 29 5.21 1.50 4.22
C GLY A 29 5.04 0.47 3.12
N LEU A 30 6.02 0.38 2.20
CA LEU A 30 6.01 -0.62 1.14
C LEU A 30 6.13 -2.04 1.71
N GLN A 31 6.95 -2.23 2.73
CA GLN A 31 7.08 -3.53 3.40
C GLN A 31 5.78 -3.94 4.07
N ALA A 32 5.08 -3.00 4.70
CA ALA A 32 3.78 -3.26 5.31
C ALA A 32 2.74 -3.68 4.28
N ILE A 33 2.72 -3.00 3.12
CA ILE A 33 1.81 -3.34 2.01
C ILE A 33 2.16 -4.73 1.46
N ALA A 34 3.45 -5.01 1.26
CA ALA A 34 3.91 -6.30 0.76
C ALA A 34 3.56 -7.43 1.72
N ALA A 35 3.76 -7.23 3.02
CA ALA A 35 3.42 -8.21 4.05
C ALA A 35 1.91 -8.48 4.08
N GLU A 36 1.11 -7.43 4.02
CA GLU A 36 -0.36 -7.55 4.01
C GLU A 36 -0.85 -8.28 2.77
N THR A 37 -0.30 -7.95 1.60
CA THR A 37 -0.63 -8.59 0.34
C THR A 37 -0.25 -10.07 0.37
N THR A 38 0.92 -10.40 0.92
CA THR A 38 1.40 -11.77 1.05
C THR A 38 0.48 -12.58 1.98
N ASP A 39 0.12 -12.01 3.13
CA ASP A 39 -0.77 -12.67 4.09
C ASP A 39 -2.15 -12.89 3.48
N TYR A 40 -2.69 -11.90 2.78
CA TYR A 40 -3.97 -12.02 2.09
C TYR A 40 -3.92 -13.12 1.03
N SER A 41 -2.84 -13.17 0.24
CA SER A 41 -2.65 -14.19 -0.79
C SER A 41 -2.60 -15.59 -0.20
N LYS A 42 -1.87 -15.77 0.91
CA LYS A 42 -1.81 -17.05 1.63
C LYS A 42 -3.18 -17.48 2.12
N LYS A 43 -3.90 -16.57 2.78
CA LYS A 43 -5.26 -16.85 3.28
C LYS A 43 -6.21 -17.19 2.14
N SER A 44 -6.12 -16.48 1.02
CA SER A 44 -6.94 -16.74 -0.15
C SER A 44 -6.66 -18.12 -0.73
N LEU A 45 -5.39 -18.54 -0.80
CA LEU A 45 -5.02 -19.87 -1.27
C LEU A 45 -5.53 -20.96 -0.32
N GLU A 46 -5.37 -20.75 0.99
CA GLU A 46 -5.86 -21.69 1.99
C GLU A 46 -7.38 -21.83 1.92
N ASN A 47 -8.08 -20.69 1.82
CA ASN A 47 -9.54 -20.67 1.70
C ASN A 47 -10.00 -21.35 0.40
N GLY A 48 -9.30 -21.10 -0.69
CA GLY A 48 -9.58 -21.73 -1.98
C GLY A 48 -9.38 -23.23 -1.95
N SER A 49 -8.29 -23.69 -1.31
CA SER A 49 -8.02 -25.12 -1.14
C SER A 49 -9.07 -25.79 -0.27
N ALA A 50 -9.43 -25.15 0.85
CA ALA A 50 -10.48 -25.66 1.74
C ALA A 50 -11.83 -25.72 1.02
N PHE A 51 -12.13 -24.71 0.20
CA PHE A 51 -13.35 -24.68 -0.62
C PHE A 51 -13.38 -25.86 -1.59
N LEU A 52 -12.26 -26.10 -2.31
CA LEU A 52 -12.18 -27.20 -3.25
C LEU A 52 -12.36 -28.55 -2.56
N GLU A 53 -11.74 -28.75 -1.40
CA GLU A 53 -11.92 -29.98 -0.63
C GLU A 53 -13.37 -30.19 -0.24
N LYS A 54 -14.05 -29.16 0.22
CA LYS A 54 -15.46 -29.21 0.58
C LYS A 54 -16.33 -29.47 -0.65
N LEU A 55 -16.01 -28.84 -1.79
CA LEU A 55 -16.74 -29.01 -3.02
C LEU A 55 -16.66 -30.45 -3.52
N LEU A 56 -15.48 -31.06 -3.44
CA LEU A 56 -15.27 -32.45 -3.82
C LEU A 56 -16.04 -33.43 -2.93
N GLY A 57 -16.32 -33.02 -1.70
CA GLY A 57 -17.06 -33.85 -0.73
C GLY A 57 -18.56 -33.70 -0.78
N VAL A 58 -19.12 -32.74 -1.54
CA VAL A 58 -20.58 -32.56 -1.59
C VAL A 58 -21.22 -33.66 -2.45
N LYS A 59 -22.39 -34.11 -2.02
CA LYS A 59 -23.12 -35.21 -2.69
C LYS A 59 -24.32 -34.76 -3.49
N SER A 60 -24.64 -33.47 -3.47
CA SER A 60 -25.79 -32.93 -4.21
C SER A 60 -25.43 -31.60 -4.86
N LEU A 61 -26.11 -31.29 -5.96
CA LEU A 61 -25.98 -30.01 -6.66
C LEU A 61 -26.38 -28.84 -5.77
N GLU A 62 -27.45 -29.03 -4.98
CA GLU A 62 -27.95 -28.04 -4.05
C GLU A 62 -26.89 -27.66 -3.00
N ALA A 63 -26.21 -28.67 -2.43
CA ALA A 63 -25.14 -28.45 -1.48
C ALA A 63 -23.96 -27.71 -2.13
N ALA A 64 -23.63 -28.02 -3.37
CA ALA A 64 -22.58 -27.34 -4.12
C ALA A 64 -22.91 -25.85 -4.34
N ILE A 65 -24.14 -25.55 -4.71
CA ILE A 65 -24.60 -24.17 -4.93
C ILE A 65 -24.56 -23.39 -3.61
N GLN A 66 -25.01 -24.00 -2.52
CA GLN A 66 -24.99 -23.38 -1.20
C GLN A 66 -23.54 -23.09 -0.75
N LEU A 67 -22.64 -24.01 -0.95
CA LEU A 67 -21.23 -23.88 -0.62
C LEU A 67 -20.59 -22.74 -1.44
N GLN A 68 -20.89 -22.68 -2.73
CA GLN A 68 -20.40 -21.60 -3.60
C GLN A 68 -20.93 -20.23 -3.14
N SER A 69 -22.18 -20.15 -2.75
CA SER A 69 -22.79 -18.91 -2.25
C SER A 69 -22.12 -18.44 -0.98
N GLU A 70 -21.89 -19.36 -0.03
CA GLU A 70 -21.19 -19.03 1.21
C GLU A 70 -19.76 -18.57 0.96
N PHE A 71 -19.05 -19.26 0.07
CA PHE A 71 -17.67 -18.91 -0.29
C PHE A 71 -17.62 -17.54 -0.95
N ALA A 72 -18.56 -17.23 -1.85
CA ALA A 72 -18.61 -15.93 -2.50
C ALA A 72 -18.85 -14.80 -1.51
N LYS A 73 -19.75 -15.00 -0.55
CA LYS A 73 -20.05 -14.01 0.51
C LYS A 73 -18.82 -13.77 1.40
N THR A 74 -18.19 -14.84 1.85
CA THR A 74 -17.00 -14.76 2.70
C THR A 74 -15.85 -14.11 1.94
N SER A 75 -15.62 -14.50 0.70
CA SER A 75 -14.55 -13.94 -0.14
C SER A 75 -14.78 -12.46 -0.41
N TYR A 76 -16.04 -12.06 -0.64
CA TYR A 76 -16.37 -10.66 -0.84
C TYR A 76 -16.10 -9.84 0.42
N ALA A 77 -16.54 -10.34 1.58
CA ALA A 77 -16.30 -9.68 2.86
C ALA A 77 -14.80 -9.54 3.15
N ASP A 78 -14.03 -10.59 2.91
CA ASP A 78 -12.57 -10.59 3.06
C ASP A 78 -11.92 -9.60 2.10
N PHE A 79 -12.41 -9.55 0.86
CA PHE A 79 -11.91 -8.61 -0.15
C PHE A 79 -12.16 -7.16 0.26
N VAL A 80 -13.36 -6.86 0.75
CA VAL A 80 -13.72 -5.50 1.20
C VAL A 80 -12.84 -5.08 2.38
N ALA A 81 -12.66 -5.98 3.36
CA ALA A 81 -11.81 -5.73 4.51
C ALA A 81 -10.36 -5.48 4.08
N GLU A 82 -9.85 -6.28 3.14
CA GLU A 82 -8.51 -6.14 2.61
C GLU A 82 -8.34 -4.85 1.82
N ALA A 83 -9.33 -4.50 0.99
CA ALA A 83 -9.31 -3.25 0.23
C ALA A 83 -9.28 -2.04 1.16
N THR A 84 -10.03 -2.08 2.25
CA THR A 84 -10.03 -1.02 3.27
C THR A 84 -8.66 -0.91 3.93
N LYS A 85 -8.08 -2.04 4.31
CA LYS A 85 -6.77 -2.09 4.97
C LYS A 85 -5.66 -1.60 4.05
N LEU A 86 -5.65 -2.05 2.80
CA LEU A 86 -4.70 -1.58 1.79
C LEU A 86 -4.88 -0.10 1.50
N GLY A 87 -6.13 0.37 1.45
CA GLY A 87 -6.44 1.79 1.29
C GLY A 87 -5.83 2.64 2.39
N GLU A 88 -5.92 2.19 3.64
CA GLU A 88 -5.30 2.88 4.78
C GLU A 88 -3.78 2.88 4.66
N LEU A 89 -3.17 1.76 4.27
CA LEU A 89 -1.72 1.66 4.09
C LEU A 89 -1.24 2.57 2.96
N TYR A 90 -1.95 2.59 1.83
CA TYR A 90 -1.61 3.48 0.72
C TYR A 90 -1.80 4.95 1.09
N SER A 91 -2.83 5.28 1.86
CA SER A 91 -3.07 6.64 2.34
C SER A 91 -1.93 7.11 3.24
N SER A 92 -1.48 6.26 4.15
CA SER A 92 -0.33 6.56 5.02
C SER A 92 0.95 6.74 4.20
N LEU A 93 1.15 5.89 3.19
CA LEU A 93 2.31 5.97 2.30
C LEU A 93 2.28 7.28 1.51
N ALA A 94 1.11 7.67 1.00
CA ALA A 94 0.94 8.93 0.27
C ALA A 94 1.25 10.14 1.15
N LYS A 95 0.81 10.13 2.39
CA LYS A 95 1.12 11.20 3.35
C LYS A 95 2.63 11.33 3.56
N GLU A 96 3.32 10.20 3.73
CA GLU A 96 4.78 10.21 3.88
C GLU A 96 5.47 10.73 2.61
N ALA A 97 4.97 10.37 1.44
CA ALA A 97 5.52 10.82 0.17
C ALA A 97 5.31 12.33 -0.05
N PHE A 98 4.20 12.89 0.47
CA PHE A 98 3.89 14.31 0.33
C PHE A 98 4.62 15.21 1.31
N LYS A 99 5.12 14.69 2.42
CA LYS A 99 5.84 15.50 3.42
C LYS A 99 7.00 16.32 2.84
N PRO A 100 7.91 15.75 2.04
CA PRO A 100 8.99 16.55 1.46
C PRO A 100 8.48 17.65 0.52
N ILE A 101 7.40 17.39 -0.20
CA ILE A 101 6.79 18.36 -1.11
C ILE A 101 6.21 19.54 -0.32
N GLU A 102 5.50 19.25 0.76
CA GLU A 102 4.95 20.29 1.65
C GLU A 102 6.05 21.15 2.25
N THR A 103 7.12 20.53 2.70
CA THR A 103 8.28 21.24 3.24
C THR A 103 8.93 22.13 2.18
N ALA A 104 9.09 21.62 0.96
CA ALA A 104 9.66 22.38 -0.16
C ALA A 104 8.79 23.58 -0.51
N ILE A 105 7.47 23.43 -0.55
CA ILE A 105 6.52 24.52 -0.81
C ILE A 105 6.62 25.57 0.28
N ALA A 106 6.66 25.16 1.55
CA ALA A 106 6.76 26.07 2.67
C ALA A 106 8.06 26.89 2.60
N GLN A 107 9.18 26.27 2.22
CA GLN A 107 10.46 26.95 2.05
C GLN A 107 10.43 27.97 0.92
N VAL A 108 9.79 27.60 -0.21
CA VAL A 108 9.65 28.52 -1.36
C VAL A 108 8.79 29.72 -0.97
N GLN A 109 7.69 29.50 -0.26
CA GLN A 109 6.82 30.58 0.21
C GLN A 109 7.54 31.49 1.17
N ALA A 110 8.32 30.95 2.10
CA ALA A 110 9.11 31.74 3.04
C ALA A 110 10.15 32.59 2.31
N SER A 111 10.79 32.04 1.28
CA SER A 111 11.75 32.77 0.44
C SER A 111 11.09 33.94 -0.32
N LYS A 112 9.87 33.73 -0.80
CA LYS A 112 9.14 34.77 -1.52
C LYS A 112 8.68 35.90 -0.59
N ALA A 113 8.43 35.60 0.68
CA ALA A 113 7.98 36.60 1.66
C ALA A 113 9.12 37.56 2.05
N GLN A 114 10.35 37.20 1.80
CA GLN A 114 11.50 38.05 2.06
C GLN A 114 11.89 38.87 0.82
#